data_4e047e0ee9d825d67fbf954010eb5ccc
#
_entry.id   4e047e0ee9d825d67fbf954010eb5ccc
#
_cell.length_a   1.000
_cell.length_b   1.000
_cell.length_c   1.000
_cell.angle_alpha   90.00
_cell.angle_beta   90.00
_cell.angle_gamma   90.00
#
_symmetry.space_group_name_H-M   'P 1'
#
loop_
_entity.id
_entity.type
_entity.pdbx_description
1 polymer ?
#
loop_
_entity_poly.entity_id
_entity_poly.type
_entity_poly.pdbx_seq_one_letter_code
_entity_poly.pdbx_strand_id
1 'polypeptide(L)'
;MTYENKPVIRLFSKDGDKNVILIDDTFKPYLYVVSDDVEECIAEINENIDVVNVEKVVKKDFQIEHDFIKVTFTHPQELAKNRDAIRDLETVIQIREFDIPFYRRYLMDRDVIPMTEVVAVGERLESFMDLDTEKQDIEILKLTERLTRVKEYPQDFRIMSFDLEVRNPHGMPDS
;
A
#
# COMPACT_ATOMS: atom_id res chain seq x y z
N MET A 1 -4.41 -3.53 -8.50
CA MET A 1 -4.39 -4.42 -9.66
C MET A 1 -4.15 -5.82 -9.16
N THR A 2 -4.65 -6.87 -9.81
CA THR A 2 -4.50 -8.26 -9.37
C THR A 2 -3.90 -9.10 -10.46
N TYR A 3 -3.00 -9.99 -10.10
CA TYR A 3 -2.43 -11.01 -10.96
C TYR A 3 -2.57 -12.36 -10.25
N GLU A 4 -3.18 -13.35 -10.91
CA GLU A 4 -3.45 -14.67 -10.31
C GLU A 4 -4.13 -14.58 -8.93
N ASN A 5 -5.12 -13.70 -8.77
CA ASN A 5 -5.78 -13.37 -7.51
C ASN A 5 -4.88 -12.78 -6.39
N LYS A 6 -3.66 -12.34 -6.72
CA LYS A 6 -2.79 -11.63 -5.78
C LYS A 6 -2.83 -10.13 -6.06
N PRO A 7 -2.78 -9.28 -5.04
CA PRO A 7 -2.62 -7.86 -5.24
C PRO A 7 -1.19 -7.57 -5.72
N VAL A 8 -1.07 -6.66 -6.67
CA VAL A 8 0.21 -6.27 -7.25
C VAL A 8 0.38 -4.76 -7.16
N ILE A 9 1.53 -4.34 -6.70
CA ILE A 9 1.96 -2.93 -6.77
C ILE A 9 2.80 -2.74 -8.03
N ARG A 10 2.46 -1.72 -8.82
CA ARG A 10 3.25 -1.25 -9.94
C ARG A 10 3.77 0.14 -9.64
N LEU A 11 5.08 0.33 -9.76
CA LEU A 11 5.71 1.63 -9.63
C LEU A 11 6.30 2.01 -10.98
N PHE A 12 5.93 3.18 -11.48
CA PHE A 12 6.46 3.74 -12.71
C PHE A 12 7.69 4.57 -12.36
N SER A 13 8.82 4.22 -12.92
CA SER A 13 10.12 4.82 -12.63
C SER A 13 10.93 5.05 -13.90
N LYS A 14 12.09 5.67 -13.75
CA LYS A 14 13.09 5.84 -14.81
C LYS A 14 14.46 5.40 -14.30
N ASP A 15 15.24 4.79 -15.19
CA ASP A 15 16.68 4.59 -15.03
C ASP A 15 17.39 5.29 -16.20
N GLY A 16 17.92 6.47 -15.93
CA GLY A 16 18.35 7.40 -16.97
C GLY A 16 17.18 7.79 -17.88
N ASP A 17 17.30 7.52 -19.18
CA ASP A 17 16.25 7.79 -20.17
C ASP A 17 15.23 6.65 -20.32
N LYS A 18 15.50 5.48 -19.75
CA LYS A 18 14.64 4.31 -19.88
C LYS A 18 13.45 4.36 -18.89
N ASN A 19 12.28 4.02 -19.40
CA ASN A 19 11.12 3.80 -18.53
C ASN A 19 11.21 2.41 -17.92
N VAL A 20 11.11 2.32 -16.60
CA VAL A 20 11.18 1.08 -15.84
C VAL A 20 9.92 0.91 -15.02
N ILE A 21 9.29 -0.25 -15.11
CA ILE A 21 8.14 -0.59 -14.26
C ILE A 21 8.60 -1.63 -13.24
N LEU A 22 8.51 -1.24 -11.96
CA LEU A 22 8.80 -2.13 -10.85
C LEU A 22 7.50 -2.84 -10.42
N ILE A 23 7.60 -4.14 -10.21
CA ILE A 23 6.49 -5.00 -9.81
C ILE A 23 6.77 -5.59 -8.43
N ASP A 24 5.90 -5.36 -7.46
CA ASP A 24 5.92 -6.05 -6.15
C ASP A 24 4.60 -6.81 -5.97
N ASP A 25 4.65 -8.14 -5.93
CA ASP A 25 3.53 -9.05 -5.69
C ASP A 25 3.58 -9.69 -4.30
N THR A 26 4.48 -9.23 -3.44
CA THR A 26 4.70 -9.79 -2.11
C THR A 26 3.96 -9.05 -1.01
N PHE A 27 3.62 -7.78 -1.26
CA PHE A 27 2.99 -6.92 -0.26
C PHE A 27 1.51 -7.29 -0.06
N LYS A 28 1.10 -7.43 1.20
CA LYS A 28 -0.26 -7.82 1.58
C LYS A 28 -0.97 -6.72 2.34
N PRO A 29 -2.28 -6.57 2.16
CA PRO A 29 -3.08 -5.62 2.92
C PRO A 29 -3.29 -6.08 4.35
N TYR A 30 -3.37 -5.13 5.27
CA TYR A 30 -3.61 -5.40 6.68
C TYR A 30 -4.30 -4.22 7.37
N LEU A 31 -4.88 -4.50 8.53
CA LEU A 31 -5.39 -3.51 9.48
C LEU A 31 -4.84 -3.81 10.88
N TYR A 32 -5.06 -2.89 11.81
CA TYR A 32 -4.74 -3.10 13.21
C TYR A 32 -6.01 -3.17 14.05
N VAL A 33 -5.96 -4.02 15.08
CA VAL A 33 -7.00 -4.19 16.07
C VAL A 33 -6.45 -3.80 17.43
N VAL A 34 -7.27 -3.12 18.22
CA VAL A 34 -7.04 -2.80 19.63
C VAL A 34 -7.96 -3.68 20.47
N SER A 35 -7.41 -4.33 21.48
CA SER A 35 -8.11 -5.19 22.43
C SER A 35 -7.47 -5.08 23.81
N ASP A 36 -8.24 -5.29 24.87
CA ASP A 36 -7.72 -5.40 26.24
C ASP A 36 -7.08 -6.78 26.49
N ASP A 37 -7.58 -7.83 25.82
CA ASP A 37 -6.99 -9.17 25.84
C ASP A 37 -6.53 -9.55 24.42
N VAL A 38 -5.23 -9.37 24.19
CA VAL A 38 -4.61 -9.61 22.88
C VAL A 38 -4.67 -11.07 22.47
N GLU A 39 -4.49 -12.00 23.42
CA GLU A 39 -4.42 -13.43 23.13
C GLU A 39 -5.80 -13.99 22.80
N GLU A 40 -6.82 -13.62 23.58
CA GLU A 40 -8.20 -13.99 23.31
C GLU A 40 -8.69 -13.43 21.98
N CYS A 41 -8.37 -12.16 21.70
CA CYS A 41 -8.75 -11.52 20.45
C CYS A 41 -8.08 -12.17 19.21
N ILE A 42 -6.82 -12.55 19.30
CA ILE A 42 -6.14 -13.31 18.24
C ILE A 42 -6.84 -14.64 17.99
N ALA A 43 -7.23 -15.36 19.06
CA ALA A 43 -7.94 -16.62 18.95
C ALA A 43 -9.32 -16.43 18.29
N GLU A 44 -10.10 -15.45 18.74
CA GLU A 44 -11.42 -15.13 18.20
C GLU A 44 -11.37 -14.74 16.71
N ILE A 45 -10.38 -13.92 16.31
CA ILE A 45 -10.20 -13.53 14.90
C ILE A 45 -9.88 -14.77 14.05
N ASN A 46 -8.94 -15.61 14.49
CA ASN A 46 -8.56 -16.82 13.74
C ASN A 46 -9.69 -17.83 13.60
N GLU A 47 -10.60 -17.89 14.57
CA GLU A 47 -11.74 -18.81 14.55
C GLU A 47 -12.85 -18.32 13.59
N ASN A 48 -13.08 -17.02 13.51
CA ASN A 48 -14.23 -16.44 12.82
C ASN A 48 -13.92 -15.83 11.46
N ILE A 49 -12.67 -15.48 11.16
CA ILE A 49 -12.29 -14.73 9.96
C ILE A 49 -11.20 -15.47 9.19
N ASP A 50 -11.39 -15.60 7.87
CA ASP A 50 -10.36 -16.14 6.97
C ASP A 50 -9.27 -15.08 6.72
N VAL A 51 -8.10 -15.28 7.31
CA VAL A 51 -6.98 -14.36 7.32
C VAL A 51 -5.67 -15.06 6.97
N VAL A 52 -4.69 -14.32 6.48
CA VAL A 52 -3.36 -14.86 6.19
C VAL A 52 -2.53 -15.00 7.45
N ASN A 53 -2.59 -13.98 8.31
CA ASN A 53 -1.80 -13.93 9.54
C ASN A 53 -2.45 -12.96 10.53
N VAL A 54 -2.39 -13.35 11.81
CA VAL A 54 -2.78 -12.50 12.94
C VAL A 54 -1.62 -12.51 13.91
N GLU A 55 -1.05 -11.35 14.18
CA GLU A 55 0.14 -11.23 15.02
C GLU A 55 0.08 -10.02 15.95
N LYS A 56 0.58 -10.19 17.16
CA LYS A 56 0.81 -9.09 18.09
C LYS A 56 1.99 -8.26 17.62
N VAL A 57 1.81 -6.94 17.58
CA VAL A 57 2.87 -5.97 17.25
C VAL A 57 2.85 -4.81 18.24
N VAL A 58 4.01 -4.28 18.56
CA VAL A 58 4.13 -3.06 19.38
C VAL A 58 4.28 -1.86 18.47
N LYS A 59 3.41 -0.87 18.64
CA LYS A 59 3.48 0.40 17.90
C LYS A 59 3.37 1.58 18.85
N LYS A 60 3.90 2.73 18.42
CA LYS A 60 3.72 3.99 19.13
C LYS A 60 2.43 4.67 18.68
N ASP A 61 1.57 4.96 19.64
CA ASP A 61 0.43 5.83 19.49
C ASP A 61 0.65 7.05 20.37
N PHE A 62 0.73 8.27 19.77
CA PHE A 62 1.12 9.50 20.47
C PHE A 62 2.37 9.38 21.35
N GLN A 63 3.42 8.70 20.83
CA GLN A 63 4.71 8.42 21.47
C GLN A 63 4.68 7.41 22.64
N ILE A 64 3.53 6.85 22.96
CA ILE A 64 3.38 5.77 23.95
C ILE A 64 3.33 4.44 23.21
N GLU A 65 4.06 3.45 23.68
CA GLU A 65 4.03 2.10 23.11
C GLU A 65 2.77 1.38 23.57
N HIS A 66 2.06 0.81 22.61
CA HIS A 66 0.87 0.01 22.82
C HIS A 66 0.95 -1.30 22.05
N ASP A 67 0.31 -2.31 22.56
CA ASP A 67 0.09 -3.56 21.86
C ASP A 67 -1.05 -3.38 20.86
N PHE A 68 -0.80 -3.82 19.63
CA PHE A 68 -1.79 -3.92 18.57
C PHE A 68 -1.79 -5.33 18.01
N ILE A 69 -2.89 -5.74 17.44
CA ILE A 69 -3.01 -6.97 16.68
C ILE A 69 -3.04 -6.59 15.20
N LYS A 70 -2.06 -7.07 14.44
CA LYS A 70 -2.00 -6.87 13.00
C LYS A 70 -2.68 -8.04 12.31
N VAL A 71 -3.74 -7.75 11.56
CA VAL A 71 -4.52 -8.72 10.79
C VAL A 71 -4.23 -8.56 9.33
N THR A 72 -3.65 -9.58 8.69
CA THR A 72 -3.19 -9.56 7.31
C THR A 72 -4.09 -10.41 6.43
N PHE A 73 -4.48 -9.87 5.27
CA PHE A 73 -5.37 -10.50 4.29
C PHE A 73 -4.65 -10.84 3.00
N THR A 74 -5.22 -11.74 2.22
CA THR A 74 -4.72 -12.08 0.88
C THR A 74 -4.90 -10.94 -0.11
N HIS A 75 -6.01 -10.18 0.00
CA HIS A 75 -6.41 -9.18 -0.97
C HIS A 75 -7.09 -7.97 -0.31
N PRO A 76 -6.94 -6.72 -0.85
CA PRO A 76 -7.62 -5.54 -0.30
C PRO A 76 -9.15 -5.65 -0.25
N GLN A 77 -9.75 -6.42 -1.15
CA GLN A 77 -11.19 -6.68 -1.13
C GLN A 77 -11.61 -7.56 0.05
N GLU A 78 -10.78 -8.54 0.44
CA GLU A 78 -11.04 -9.37 1.63
C GLU A 78 -10.95 -8.54 2.91
N LEU A 79 -9.98 -7.62 3.01
CA LEU A 79 -9.92 -6.66 4.11
C LEU A 79 -11.21 -5.83 4.17
N ALA A 80 -11.63 -5.24 3.05
CA ALA A 80 -12.83 -4.40 2.98
C ALA A 80 -14.11 -5.17 3.34
N LYS A 81 -14.20 -6.45 2.97
CA LYS A 81 -15.33 -7.33 3.25
C LYS A 81 -15.41 -7.73 4.73
N ASN A 82 -14.26 -8.04 5.33
CA ASN A 82 -14.20 -8.59 6.67
C ASN A 82 -14.04 -7.53 7.78
N ARG A 83 -13.73 -6.27 7.45
CA ARG A 83 -13.49 -5.22 8.45
C ARG A 83 -14.64 -5.02 9.44
N ASP A 84 -15.88 -5.07 8.97
CA ASP A 84 -17.04 -4.86 9.82
C ASP A 84 -17.29 -6.09 10.70
N ALA A 85 -17.09 -7.29 10.18
CA ALA A 85 -17.14 -8.52 10.96
C ALA A 85 -16.08 -8.55 12.07
N ILE A 86 -14.85 -8.07 11.80
CA ILE A 86 -13.82 -7.94 12.85
C ILE A 86 -14.23 -6.90 13.89
N ARG A 87 -14.81 -5.77 13.48
CA ARG A 87 -15.26 -4.72 14.42
C ARG A 87 -16.32 -5.22 15.38
N ASP A 88 -17.16 -6.14 14.93
CA ASP A 88 -18.30 -6.66 15.68
C ASP A 88 -17.94 -7.85 16.59
N LEU A 89 -16.67 -8.30 16.61
CA LEU A 89 -16.18 -9.33 17.55
C LEU A 89 -16.18 -8.80 18.98
N GLU A 90 -16.45 -9.69 19.95
CA GLU A 90 -16.62 -9.31 21.36
C GLU A 90 -15.36 -8.75 22.01
N THR A 91 -14.18 -9.26 21.60
CA THR A 91 -12.88 -8.85 22.15
C THR A 91 -12.32 -7.60 21.50
N VAL A 92 -12.92 -7.10 20.42
CA VAL A 92 -12.43 -5.95 19.65
C VAL A 92 -12.97 -4.65 20.21
N ILE A 93 -12.06 -3.77 20.67
CA ILE A 93 -12.40 -2.41 21.09
C ILE A 93 -12.46 -1.48 19.91
N GLN A 94 -11.47 -1.57 19.02
CA GLN A 94 -11.34 -0.67 17.87
C GLN A 94 -10.52 -1.30 16.76
N ILE A 95 -10.89 -1.01 15.51
CA ILE A 95 -10.03 -1.27 14.34
C ILE A 95 -9.39 0.04 13.87
N ARG A 96 -8.13 -0.02 13.40
CA ARG A 96 -7.37 1.13 12.95
C ARG A 96 -6.72 0.90 11.59
N GLU A 97 -6.51 1.99 10.87
CA GLU A 97 -5.77 2.04 9.59
C GLU A 97 -6.38 1.14 8.49
N PHE A 98 -7.65 0.80 8.62
CA PHE A 98 -8.41 -0.04 7.66
C PHE A 98 -8.83 0.70 6.39
N ASP A 99 -8.81 2.03 6.42
CA ASP A 99 -9.23 2.96 5.37
C ASP A 99 -8.06 3.52 4.54
N ILE A 100 -6.82 3.14 4.88
CA ILE A 100 -5.66 3.56 4.10
C ILE A 100 -5.63 2.82 2.76
N PRO A 101 -5.65 3.52 1.61
CA PRO A 101 -5.55 2.88 0.30
C PRO A 101 -4.31 1.99 0.20
N PHE A 102 -4.45 0.81 -0.40
CA PHE A 102 -3.40 -0.20 -0.46
C PHE A 102 -2.06 0.32 -0.99
N TYR A 103 -2.08 1.13 -2.06
CA TYR A 103 -0.86 1.73 -2.61
C TYR A 103 -0.21 2.75 -1.65
N ARG A 104 -1.01 3.50 -0.88
CA ARG A 104 -0.47 4.43 0.13
C ARG A 104 0.17 3.68 1.28
N ARG A 105 -0.48 2.60 1.74
CA ARG A 105 0.09 1.72 2.74
C ARG A 105 1.45 1.18 2.30
N TYR A 106 1.54 0.72 1.07
CA TYR A 106 2.80 0.25 0.49
C TYR A 106 3.90 1.31 0.57
N LEU A 107 3.62 2.53 0.10
CA LEU A 107 4.60 3.62 0.12
C LEU A 107 5.05 3.97 1.54
N MET A 108 4.13 4.00 2.51
CA MET A 108 4.43 4.26 3.92
C MET A 108 5.32 3.15 4.51
N ASP A 109 4.96 1.89 4.30
CA ASP A 109 5.68 0.75 4.85
C ASP A 109 7.08 0.57 4.22
N ARG A 110 7.23 0.97 2.96
CA ARG A 110 8.52 0.95 2.25
C ARG A 110 9.36 2.20 2.48
N ASP A 111 8.84 3.20 3.18
CA ASP A 111 9.46 4.53 3.35
C ASP A 111 9.80 5.16 1.98
N VAL A 112 8.91 5.01 1.00
CA VAL A 112 9.09 5.53 -0.35
C VAL A 112 8.22 6.75 -0.56
N ILE A 113 8.84 7.84 -0.95
CA ILE A 113 8.16 9.07 -1.35
C ILE A 113 8.12 9.11 -2.88
N PRO A 114 6.96 9.37 -3.51
CA PRO A 114 6.92 9.56 -4.96
C PRO A 114 7.92 10.61 -5.45
N MET A 115 8.50 10.38 -6.63
CA MET A 115 9.49 11.27 -7.23
C MET A 115 10.86 11.30 -6.50
N THR A 116 11.19 10.26 -5.73
CA THR A 116 12.52 10.10 -5.15
C THR A 116 13.26 8.93 -5.78
N GLU A 117 14.59 8.95 -5.67
CA GLU A 117 15.43 7.85 -6.11
C GLU A 117 15.29 6.63 -5.21
N VAL A 118 15.27 5.45 -5.82
CA VAL A 118 15.16 4.18 -5.12
C VAL A 118 16.17 3.17 -5.67
N VAL A 119 16.59 2.25 -4.83
CA VAL A 119 17.32 1.05 -5.23
C VAL A 119 16.35 -0.10 -5.32
N ALA A 120 16.28 -0.72 -6.49
CA ALA A 120 15.43 -1.86 -6.77
C ALA A 120 16.28 -3.07 -7.17
N VAL A 121 16.06 -4.20 -6.53
CA VAL A 121 16.69 -5.48 -6.87
C VAL A 121 15.60 -6.46 -7.28
N GLY A 122 15.77 -7.10 -8.43
CA GLY A 122 14.74 -7.98 -8.95
C GLY A 122 15.13 -8.69 -10.22
N GLU A 123 14.19 -9.44 -10.78
CA GLU A 123 14.30 -10.18 -12.03
C GLU A 123 13.68 -9.40 -13.17
N ARG A 124 14.37 -9.33 -14.31
CA ARG A 124 13.84 -8.75 -15.53
C ARG A 124 12.85 -9.68 -16.19
N LEU A 125 11.70 -9.14 -16.57
CA LEU A 125 10.66 -9.86 -17.28
C LEU A 125 10.49 -9.30 -18.68
N GLU A 126 10.19 -10.15 -19.67
CA GLU A 126 9.84 -9.74 -21.04
C GLU A 126 8.42 -9.20 -21.10
N SER A 127 7.52 -9.75 -20.29
CA SER A 127 6.13 -9.29 -20.19
C SER A 127 5.56 -9.53 -18.80
N PHE A 128 4.58 -8.73 -18.42
CA PHE A 128 3.82 -8.93 -17.18
C PHE A 128 2.43 -8.32 -17.32
N MET A 129 1.40 -9.17 -17.29
CA MET A 129 -0.01 -8.78 -17.50
C MET A 129 -0.22 -8.10 -18.88
N ASP A 130 -0.57 -6.80 -18.86
CA ASP A 130 -0.73 -5.93 -20.03
C ASP A 130 0.54 -5.22 -20.47
N LEU A 131 1.65 -5.48 -19.77
CA LEU A 131 2.96 -4.91 -20.07
C LEU A 131 3.77 -5.84 -20.96
N ASP A 132 4.42 -5.28 -21.97
CA ASP A 132 5.27 -5.97 -22.93
C ASP A 132 6.45 -5.06 -23.25
N THR A 133 7.67 -5.54 -22.99
CA THR A 133 8.88 -4.72 -23.10
C THR A 133 9.15 -4.27 -24.52
N GLU A 134 8.91 -5.14 -25.52
CA GLU A 134 9.18 -4.80 -26.92
C GLU A 134 8.15 -3.81 -27.48
N LYS A 135 6.87 -3.99 -27.13
CA LYS A 135 5.81 -3.14 -27.66
C LYS A 135 5.74 -1.76 -27.05
N GLN A 136 6.21 -1.60 -25.81
CA GLN A 136 6.03 -0.37 -25.03
C GLN A 136 7.32 0.39 -24.76
N ASP A 137 8.46 -0.12 -25.22
CA ASP A 137 9.80 0.44 -24.96
C ASP A 137 10.02 0.73 -23.46
N ILE A 138 9.79 -0.30 -22.65
CA ILE A 138 9.92 -0.28 -21.20
C ILE A 138 10.82 -1.44 -20.72
N GLU A 139 11.39 -1.29 -19.55
CA GLU A 139 11.93 -2.43 -18.79
C GLU A 139 10.94 -2.83 -17.68
N ILE A 140 10.78 -4.12 -17.44
CA ILE A 140 9.96 -4.65 -16.35
C ILE A 140 10.89 -5.37 -15.38
N LEU A 141 10.85 -4.94 -14.10
CA LEU A 141 11.62 -5.55 -13.03
C LEU A 141 10.68 -6.04 -11.93
N LYS A 142 10.59 -7.35 -11.77
CA LYS A 142 9.88 -7.95 -10.64
C LYS A 142 10.80 -7.97 -9.42
N LEU A 143 10.40 -7.27 -8.36
CA LEU A 143 11.22 -7.14 -7.15
C LEU A 143 11.38 -8.49 -6.46
N THR A 144 12.62 -8.82 -6.11
CA THR A 144 13.00 -9.95 -5.26
C THR A 144 13.39 -9.52 -3.86
N GLU A 145 13.70 -8.24 -3.70
CA GLU A 145 14.04 -7.63 -2.43
C GLU A 145 13.16 -6.39 -2.15
N ARG A 146 13.17 -5.97 -0.89
CA ARG A 146 12.47 -4.76 -0.48
C ARG A 146 13.06 -3.54 -1.18
N LEU A 147 12.19 -2.75 -1.78
CA LEU A 147 12.56 -1.45 -2.35
C LEU A 147 13.14 -0.53 -1.27
N THR A 148 14.27 0.11 -1.57
CA THR A 148 14.97 1.00 -0.64
C THR A 148 15.09 2.40 -1.21
N ARG A 149 14.64 3.41 -0.44
CA ARG A 149 14.78 4.82 -0.83
C ARG A 149 16.20 5.32 -0.59
N VAL A 150 16.73 6.06 -1.55
CA VAL A 150 17.97 6.85 -1.39
C VAL A 150 17.60 8.17 -0.68
N LYS A 151 17.98 8.30 0.60
CA LYS A 151 17.49 9.39 1.48
C LYS A 151 18.10 10.76 1.23
N GLU A 152 19.27 10.83 0.61
CA GLU A 152 20.07 12.05 0.51
C GLU A 152 20.23 12.57 -0.92
N TYR A 153 19.39 12.11 -1.85
CA TYR A 153 19.50 12.54 -3.22
C TYR A 153 18.60 13.75 -3.50
N PRO A 154 19.18 14.94 -3.70
CA PRO A 154 18.38 16.12 -4.07
C PRO A 154 17.83 15.96 -5.47
N GLN A 155 16.53 16.07 -5.63
CA GLN A 155 15.89 16.11 -6.93
C GLN A 155 15.69 17.56 -7.35
N ASP A 156 16.20 17.92 -8.51
CA ASP A 156 16.01 19.26 -9.10
C ASP A 156 14.71 19.27 -9.92
N PHE A 157 13.58 19.49 -9.24
CA PHE A 157 12.28 19.53 -9.88
C PHE A 157 11.94 20.92 -10.40
N ARG A 158 11.46 20.99 -11.64
CA ARG A 158 10.75 22.18 -12.13
C ARG A 158 9.31 22.12 -11.66
N ILE A 159 8.94 22.98 -10.73
CA ILE A 159 7.60 23.04 -10.15
C ILE A 159 6.85 24.18 -10.81
N MET A 160 5.67 23.89 -11.36
CA MET A 160 4.72 24.88 -11.83
C MET A 160 3.45 24.77 -11.00
N SER A 161 3.08 25.85 -10.35
CA SER A 161 1.77 25.96 -9.66
C SER A 161 0.86 26.85 -10.47
N PHE A 162 -0.38 26.45 -10.69
CA PHE A 162 -1.39 27.27 -11.33
C PHE A 162 -2.72 27.12 -10.59
N ASP A 163 -3.51 28.17 -10.63
CA ASP A 163 -4.87 28.20 -10.15
C ASP A 163 -5.79 28.75 -11.25
N LEU A 164 -7.05 28.38 -11.21
CA LEU A 164 -8.06 28.84 -12.16
C LEU A 164 -9.13 29.62 -11.40
N GLU A 165 -9.22 30.89 -11.69
CA GLU A 165 -10.34 31.72 -11.22
C GLU A 165 -11.39 31.82 -12.33
N VAL A 166 -12.58 31.30 -12.06
CA VAL A 166 -13.70 31.41 -13.00
C VAL A 166 -14.65 32.49 -12.47
N ARG A 167 -14.78 33.57 -13.23
CA ARG A 167 -15.77 34.59 -12.97
C ARG A 167 -17.06 34.29 -13.76
N ASN A 168 -18.08 33.82 -13.07
CA ASN A 168 -19.41 33.65 -13.65
C ASN A 168 -20.37 34.68 -13.03
N PRO A 169 -20.87 35.65 -13.79
CA PRO A 169 -21.80 36.65 -13.28
C PRO A 169 -23.17 36.08 -12.89
N HIS A 170 -23.48 34.87 -13.30
CA HIS A 170 -24.76 34.19 -13.05
C HIS A 170 -24.68 33.02 -12.04
N GLY A 171 -23.57 32.87 -11.30
CA GLY A 171 -23.36 31.82 -10.32
C GLY A 171 -22.31 30.81 -10.76
N MET A 172 -22.21 29.66 -10.08
CA MET A 172 -21.27 28.59 -10.43
C MET A 172 -21.63 27.98 -11.78
N PRO A 173 -20.64 27.65 -12.64
CA PRO A 173 -20.92 26.90 -13.87
C PRO A 173 -21.56 25.56 -13.54
N ASP A 174 -22.58 25.20 -14.30
CA ASP A 174 -23.16 23.87 -14.22
C ASP A 174 -22.12 22.80 -14.59
N SER A 175 -22.07 21.73 -13.80
CA SER A 175 -21.14 20.60 -13.97
C SER A 175 -21.52 19.70 -15.13
#